data_acf58a22145264ed298293f83aecead5
#
_entry.id   acf58a22145264ed298293f83aecead5
#
_cell.length_a   1.000
_cell.length_b   1.000
_cell.length_c   1.000
_cell.angle_alpha   90.00
_cell.angle_beta   90.00
_cell.angle_gamma   90.00
#
_symmetry.space_group_name_H-M   'P 1'
#
loop_
_entity.id
_entity.type
_entity.pdbx_description
1 polymer ?
#
loop_
_entity_poly.entity_id
_entity_poly.type
_entity_poly.pdbx_seq_one_letter_code
_entity_poly.pdbx_strand_id
1 'polypeptide(L)'
;MLVSTGRIVTGAYRQHRLAVAFNTINAETTLAIARAANKVGVPTIFEISQKTVDYLGIETTVSLVKAAAKEAAGRVPLGIHLDHGKNFDICAKAIKAGFSSVMIDGSALSFADNISLTRKVVEYAHRRKVAVQGEVGALVPMRAGKKLLAAKNLMTDPEQAKKFVHLTGVDSLGVAVGTLHGPMKIFKRLPKIDFERLSDIHKKVKIPLVLHGGSGVPVADLKKAAKFGVAVVNIDTELRLAYLAALRWELARQKKEYDPRVIFAPVVKVLTVVVEEKLRALQN
;
A
#
# COMPACT_ATOMS: atom_id res chain seq x y z
N MET A 1 9.84 -1.57 15.55
CA MET A 1 11.03 -2.34 15.04
C MET A 1 10.79 -2.71 13.58
N LEU A 2 11.74 -2.43 12.68
CA LEU A 2 11.62 -2.88 11.29
C LEU A 2 11.79 -4.40 11.19
N VAL A 3 10.88 -5.02 10.44
CA VAL A 3 10.86 -6.47 10.18
C VAL A 3 10.62 -6.74 8.70
N SER A 4 10.76 -7.99 8.28
CA SER A 4 10.34 -8.38 6.93
C SER A 4 8.84 -8.12 6.74
N THR A 5 8.49 -7.33 5.72
CA THR A 5 7.09 -7.09 5.33
C THR A 5 6.37 -8.40 5.02
N GLY A 6 7.05 -9.37 4.39
CA GLY A 6 6.49 -10.69 4.12
C GLY A 6 6.01 -11.42 5.40
N ARG A 7 6.67 -11.20 6.55
CA ARG A 7 6.22 -11.77 7.83
C ARG A 7 4.91 -11.13 8.31
N ILE A 8 4.76 -9.80 8.15
CA ILE A 8 3.52 -9.09 8.48
C ILE A 8 2.38 -9.59 7.60
N VAL A 9 2.62 -9.66 6.29
CA VAL A 9 1.63 -10.10 5.30
C VAL A 9 1.19 -11.54 5.54
N THR A 10 2.15 -12.46 5.72
CA THR A 10 1.85 -13.87 6.00
C THR A 10 1.13 -14.05 7.33
N GLY A 11 1.50 -13.27 8.35
CA GLY A 11 0.83 -13.28 9.66
C GLY A 11 -0.63 -12.84 9.56
N ALA A 12 -0.91 -11.76 8.85
CA ALA A 12 -2.26 -11.26 8.58
C ALA A 12 -3.10 -12.29 7.81
N TYR A 13 -2.54 -12.86 6.73
CA TYR A 13 -3.20 -13.88 5.92
C TYR A 13 -3.62 -15.09 6.72
N ARG A 14 -2.71 -15.66 7.53
CA ARG A 14 -2.99 -16.86 8.36
C ARG A 14 -4.06 -16.62 9.42
N GLN A 15 -4.18 -15.38 9.88
CA GLN A 15 -5.15 -15.00 10.91
C GLN A 15 -6.46 -14.46 10.32
N HIS A 16 -6.62 -14.44 9.00
CA HIS A 16 -7.74 -13.80 8.30
C HIS A 16 -7.98 -12.35 8.75
N ARG A 17 -6.90 -11.61 8.96
CA ARG A 17 -6.88 -10.20 9.35
C ARG A 17 -6.23 -9.35 8.27
N LEU A 18 -6.37 -8.04 8.39
CA LEU A 18 -5.75 -7.09 7.50
C LEU A 18 -4.51 -6.47 8.15
N ALA A 19 -3.38 -6.53 7.46
CA ALA A 19 -2.32 -5.56 7.65
C ALA A 19 -2.68 -4.29 6.87
N VAL A 20 -2.42 -3.13 7.47
CA VAL A 20 -2.66 -1.84 6.80
C VAL A 20 -1.34 -1.29 6.32
N ALA A 21 -1.33 -0.91 5.05
CA ALA A 21 -0.20 -0.28 4.43
C ALA A 21 -0.55 1.20 4.12
N PHE A 22 0.29 2.12 4.57
CA PHE A 22 0.08 3.55 4.36
C PHE A 22 1.19 4.14 3.50
N ASN A 23 0.80 4.85 2.45
CA ASN A 23 1.77 5.57 1.63
C ASN A 23 2.39 6.73 2.41
N THR A 24 3.71 6.71 2.51
CA THR A 24 4.50 7.81 3.07
C THR A 24 5.18 8.62 1.96
N ILE A 25 5.23 9.95 2.11
CA ILE A 25 5.72 10.86 1.09
C ILE A 25 6.75 11.87 1.62
N ASN A 26 6.80 12.09 2.93
CA ASN A 26 7.67 13.06 3.59
C ASN A 26 7.85 12.70 5.07
N ALA A 27 8.58 13.53 5.82
CA ALA A 27 8.86 13.30 7.23
C ALA A 27 7.57 13.26 8.08
N GLU A 28 6.62 14.16 7.83
CA GLU A 28 5.39 14.31 8.61
C GLU A 28 4.51 13.05 8.50
N THR A 29 4.32 12.53 7.29
CA THR A 29 3.55 11.30 7.07
C THR A 29 4.27 10.10 7.68
N THR A 30 5.59 10.02 7.54
CA THR A 30 6.39 8.93 8.10
C THR A 30 6.32 8.89 9.62
N LEU A 31 6.47 10.04 10.29
CA LEU A 31 6.35 10.17 11.74
C LEU A 31 4.94 9.81 12.22
N ALA A 32 3.92 10.31 11.54
CA ALA A 32 2.52 10.06 11.90
C ALA A 32 2.19 8.56 11.86
N ILE A 33 2.59 7.87 10.78
CA ILE A 33 2.36 6.42 10.64
C ILE A 33 3.09 5.64 11.74
N ALA A 34 4.36 5.94 12.00
CA ALA A 34 5.14 5.25 13.02
C ALA A 34 4.56 5.43 14.43
N ARG A 35 4.19 6.67 14.79
CA ARG A 35 3.60 7.02 16.09
C ARG A 35 2.25 6.35 16.30
N ALA A 36 1.37 6.41 15.29
CA ALA A 36 0.06 5.78 15.33
C ALA A 36 0.16 4.27 15.49
N ALA A 37 0.98 3.61 14.65
CA ALA A 37 1.18 2.17 14.71
C ALA A 37 1.65 1.73 16.10
N ASN A 38 2.62 2.44 16.69
CA ASN A 38 3.13 2.14 18.02
C ASN A 38 2.08 2.36 19.11
N LYS A 39 1.30 3.46 19.04
CA LYS A 39 0.25 3.79 20.03
C LYS A 39 -0.90 2.79 20.00
N VAL A 40 -1.28 2.31 18.81
CA VAL A 40 -2.35 1.31 18.65
C VAL A 40 -1.84 -0.11 18.91
N GLY A 41 -0.54 -0.37 18.76
CA GLY A 41 0.04 -1.69 18.94
C GLY A 41 -0.17 -2.63 17.74
N VAL A 42 -0.35 -2.09 16.53
CA VAL A 42 -0.71 -2.85 15.32
C VAL A 42 0.43 -2.86 14.29
N PRO A 43 0.83 -4.05 13.81
CA PRO A 43 1.80 -4.16 12.72
C PRO A 43 1.35 -3.37 11.49
N THR A 44 2.26 -2.54 10.94
CA THR A 44 1.93 -1.59 9.88
C THR A 44 3.01 -1.59 8.81
N ILE A 45 2.64 -1.31 7.57
CA ILE A 45 3.55 -1.28 6.43
C ILE A 45 3.66 0.16 5.92
N PHE A 46 4.91 0.65 5.81
CA PHE A 46 5.20 1.87 5.05
C PHE A 46 5.24 1.53 3.58
N GLU A 47 4.34 2.10 2.81
CA GLU A 47 4.35 2.03 1.35
C GLU A 47 5.07 3.24 0.77
N ILE A 48 6.00 2.98 -0.12
CA ILE A 48 6.83 3.98 -0.74
C ILE A 48 6.72 3.82 -2.25
N SER A 49 5.96 4.69 -2.87
CA SER A 49 5.81 4.68 -4.32
C SER A 49 7.12 5.10 -5.00
N GLN A 50 7.31 4.64 -6.24
CA GLN A 50 8.44 5.10 -7.05
C GLN A 50 8.49 6.63 -7.12
N LYS A 51 7.35 7.33 -7.18
CA LYS A 51 7.29 8.80 -7.16
C LYS A 51 7.87 9.42 -5.88
N THR A 52 7.70 8.75 -4.74
CA THR A 52 8.32 9.19 -3.48
C THR A 52 9.83 9.00 -3.52
N VAL A 53 10.30 7.88 -4.09
CA VAL A 53 11.73 7.64 -4.30
C VAL A 53 12.35 8.66 -5.24
N ASP A 54 11.65 9.01 -6.33
CA ASP A 54 12.10 10.04 -7.28
C ASP A 54 12.14 11.43 -6.65
N TYR A 55 11.23 11.71 -5.71
CA TYR A 55 11.15 13.02 -5.01
C TYR A 55 12.18 13.18 -3.89
N LEU A 56 12.35 12.18 -3.04
CA LEU A 56 13.21 12.25 -1.85
C LEU A 56 14.60 11.63 -2.05
N GLY A 57 14.75 10.76 -3.02
CA GLY A 57 15.86 9.83 -3.09
C GLY A 57 15.65 8.59 -2.22
N ILE A 58 16.17 7.45 -2.66
CA ILE A 58 15.92 6.15 -2.04
C ILE A 58 16.55 6.04 -0.65
N GLU A 59 17.80 6.50 -0.49
CA GLU A 59 18.54 6.45 0.78
C GLU A 59 17.90 7.36 1.83
N THR A 60 17.47 8.57 1.43
CA THR A 60 16.75 9.50 2.31
C THR A 60 15.46 8.88 2.80
N THR A 61 14.69 8.27 1.89
CA THR A 61 13.41 7.62 2.23
C THR A 61 13.60 6.50 3.23
N VAL A 62 14.58 5.62 3.01
CA VAL A 62 14.88 4.51 3.93
C VAL A 62 15.34 5.04 5.29
N SER A 63 16.18 6.07 5.29
CA SER A 63 16.69 6.69 6.51
C SER A 63 15.58 7.32 7.35
N LEU A 64 14.63 8.01 6.72
CA LEU A 64 13.43 8.55 7.38
C LEU A 64 12.60 7.47 8.04
N VAL A 65 12.29 6.39 7.32
CA VAL A 65 11.51 5.28 7.87
C VAL A 65 12.24 4.60 9.03
N LYS A 66 13.55 4.37 8.89
CA LYS A 66 14.37 3.78 9.96
C LYS A 66 14.38 4.66 11.22
N ALA A 67 14.56 5.97 11.04
CA ALA A 67 14.56 6.94 12.14
C ALA A 67 13.20 6.99 12.85
N ALA A 68 12.10 7.13 12.09
CA ALA A 68 10.76 7.16 12.63
C ALA A 68 10.38 5.85 13.35
N ALA A 69 10.76 4.71 12.80
CA ALA A 69 10.54 3.41 13.42
C ALA A 69 11.32 3.25 14.74
N LYS A 70 12.50 3.87 14.85
CA LYS A 70 13.31 3.90 16.08
C LYS A 70 12.70 4.85 17.12
N GLU A 71 12.31 6.06 16.71
CA GLU A 71 11.69 7.08 17.58
C GLU A 71 10.38 6.58 18.20
N ALA A 72 9.57 5.86 17.45
CA ALA A 72 8.30 5.30 17.91
C ALA A 72 8.46 4.20 18.99
N ALA A 73 9.66 4.06 19.59
CA ALA A 73 9.99 3.12 20.69
C ALA A 73 9.75 1.63 20.40
N GLY A 74 9.58 1.23 19.17
CA GLY A 74 10.02 0.00 18.56
C GLY A 74 9.44 -1.35 18.99
N ARG A 75 8.29 -1.44 19.65
CA ARG A 75 7.69 -2.76 19.98
C ARG A 75 6.85 -3.34 18.85
N VAL A 76 6.28 -2.49 18.00
CA VAL A 76 5.39 -2.91 16.93
C VAL A 76 6.19 -3.28 15.67
N PRO A 77 5.89 -4.41 15.00
CA PRO A 77 6.47 -4.74 13.72
C PRO A 77 6.09 -3.72 12.65
N LEU A 78 7.09 -3.15 11.98
CA LEU A 78 6.91 -2.20 10.88
C LEU A 78 7.61 -2.75 9.64
N GLY A 79 6.91 -2.76 8.51
CA GLY A 79 7.44 -3.18 7.21
C GLY A 79 7.76 -1.98 6.33
N ILE A 80 8.72 -2.17 5.40
CA ILE A 80 9.02 -1.19 4.34
C ILE A 80 8.84 -1.85 2.99
N HIS A 81 7.98 -1.28 2.14
CA HIS A 81 7.54 -1.86 0.87
C HIS A 81 7.66 -0.83 -0.26
N LEU A 82 8.25 -1.25 -1.39
CA LEU A 82 8.19 -0.47 -2.64
C LEU A 82 6.84 -0.71 -3.30
N ASP A 83 6.09 0.36 -3.49
CA ASP A 83 4.76 0.37 -4.11
C ASP A 83 4.87 0.76 -5.59
N HIS A 84 4.29 -0.04 -6.48
CA HIS A 84 4.24 0.16 -7.93
C HIS A 84 5.59 0.44 -8.62
N GLY A 85 6.61 -0.38 -8.33
CA GLY A 85 7.86 -0.35 -9.10
C GLY A 85 7.63 -0.71 -10.58
N LYS A 86 8.10 0.14 -11.50
CA LYS A 86 7.77 0.02 -12.93
C LYS A 86 8.74 -0.84 -13.74
N ASN A 87 9.89 -1.19 -13.18
CA ASN A 87 10.90 -1.99 -13.84
C ASN A 87 11.79 -2.72 -12.82
N PHE A 88 12.63 -3.60 -13.35
CA PHE A 88 13.56 -4.37 -12.55
C PHE A 88 14.53 -3.49 -11.76
N ASP A 89 15.03 -2.41 -12.36
CA ASP A 89 16.11 -1.61 -11.76
C ASP A 89 15.66 -0.88 -10.50
N ILE A 90 14.45 -0.33 -10.47
CA ILE A 90 13.92 0.29 -9.25
C ILE A 90 13.70 -0.72 -8.14
N CYS A 91 13.20 -1.92 -8.47
CA CYS A 91 13.05 -3.00 -7.50
C CYS A 91 14.42 -3.44 -6.94
N ALA A 92 15.41 -3.62 -7.81
CA ALA A 92 16.77 -3.98 -7.40
C ALA A 92 17.44 -2.90 -6.54
N LYS A 93 17.25 -1.61 -6.88
CA LYS A 93 17.72 -0.47 -6.06
C LYS A 93 17.05 -0.46 -4.69
N ALA A 94 15.73 -0.64 -4.63
CA ALA A 94 14.98 -0.69 -3.37
C ALA A 94 15.46 -1.83 -2.46
N ILE A 95 15.64 -3.02 -3.02
CA ILE A 95 16.17 -4.18 -2.30
C ILE A 95 17.58 -3.89 -1.72
N LYS A 96 18.46 -3.29 -2.52
CA LYS A 96 19.81 -2.91 -2.06
C LYS A 96 19.79 -1.85 -0.96
N ALA A 97 18.85 -0.91 -1.03
CA ALA A 97 18.68 0.14 -0.01
C ALA A 97 18.09 -0.38 1.32
N GLY A 98 17.54 -1.61 1.33
CA GLY A 98 17.02 -2.25 2.54
C GLY A 98 15.50 -2.29 2.64
N PHE A 99 14.78 -2.18 1.53
CA PHE A 99 13.36 -2.52 1.50
C PHE A 99 13.20 -4.02 1.76
N SER A 100 12.23 -4.36 2.60
CA SER A 100 11.98 -5.74 3.00
C SER A 100 10.91 -6.43 2.14
N SER A 101 10.31 -5.68 1.22
CA SER A 101 9.38 -6.16 0.18
C SER A 101 9.34 -5.16 -0.97
N VAL A 102 9.08 -5.66 -2.17
CA VAL A 102 8.90 -4.83 -3.37
C VAL A 102 7.70 -5.31 -4.18
N MET A 103 6.96 -4.36 -4.76
CA MET A 103 5.97 -4.66 -5.80
C MET A 103 6.56 -4.34 -7.17
N ILE A 104 6.42 -5.28 -8.09
CA ILE A 104 6.64 -5.05 -9.51
C ILE A 104 5.29 -4.96 -10.22
N ASP A 105 5.04 -3.83 -10.85
CA ASP A 105 3.80 -3.53 -11.55
C ASP A 105 3.99 -3.61 -13.06
N GLY A 106 3.77 -4.79 -13.61
CA GLY A 106 3.73 -5.06 -15.03
C GLY A 106 2.30 -5.08 -15.61
N SER A 107 1.29 -4.59 -14.89
CA SER A 107 -0.12 -4.67 -15.28
C SER A 107 -0.46 -3.96 -16.60
N ALA A 108 0.36 -2.99 -17.02
CA ALA A 108 0.26 -2.31 -18.31
C ALA A 108 0.91 -3.05 -19.48
N LEU A 109 1.66 -4.11 -19.23
CA LEU A 109 2.34 -4.93 -20.24
C LEU A 109 1.43 -6.06 -20.75
N SER A 110 1.88 -6.78 -21.78
CA SER A 110 1.25 -8.05 -22.12
C SER A 110 1.35 -9.04 -20.94
N PHE A 111 0.44 -10.00 -20.86
CA PHE A 111 0.46 -11.00 -19.79
C PHE A 111 1.78 -11.79 -19.73
N ALA A 112 2.35 -12.11 -20.91
CA ALA A 112 3.63 -12.81 -21.02
C ALA A 112 4.80 -11.94 -20.55
N ASP A 113 4.82 -10.66 -20.92
CA ASP A 113 5.88 -9.73 -20.51
C ASP A 113 5.79 -9.42 -19.02
N ASN A 114 4.57 -9.30 -18.46
CA ASN A 114 4.36 -9.14 -17.02
C ASN A 114 4.94 -10.36 -16.26
N ILE A 115 4.67 -11.59 -16.72
CA ILE A 115 5.24 -12.80 -16.12
C ILE A 115 6.77 -12.77 -16.19
N SER A 116 7.33 -12.48 -17.37
CA SER A 116 8.78 -12.43 -17.57
C SER A 116 9.47 -11.43 -16.64
N LEU A 117 8.93 -10.19 -16.59
CA LEU A 117 9.45 -9.13 -15.73
C LEU A 117 9.34 -9.49 -14.26
N THR A 118 8.16 -9.96 -13.84
CA THR A 118 7.90 -10.31 -12.43
C THR A 118 8.81 -11.45 -11.97
N ARG A 119 8.96 -12.51 -12.79
CA ARG A 119 9.84 -13.64 -12.49
C ARG A 119 11.29 -13.19 -12.28
N LYS A 120 11.80 -12.30 -13.15
CA LYS A 120 13.15 -11.73 -13.01
C LYS A 120 13.32 -11.02 -11.66
N VAL A 121 12.31 -10.26 -11.21
CA VAL A 121 12.34 -9.58 -9.89
C VAL A 121 12.28 -10.60 -8.77
N VAL A 122 11.40 -11.61 -8.85
CA VAL A 122 11.27 -12.67 -7.83
C VAL A 122 12.60 -13.40 -7.64
N GLU A 123 13.24 -13.84 -8.72
CA GLU A 123 14.53 -14.53 -8.67
C GLU A 123 15.62 -13.68 -8.00
N TYR A 124 15.63 -12.37 -8.24
CA TYR A 124 16.59 -11.46 -7.65
C TYR A 124 16.30 -11.21 -6.16
N ALA A 125 15.02 -10.99 -5.82
CA ALA A 125 14.55 -10.66 -4.47
C ALA A 125 14.68 -11.88 -3.52
N HIS A 126 14.24 -13.06 -3.94
CA HIS A 126 14.27 -14.27 -3.12
C HIS A 126 15.68 -14.68 -2.70
N ARG A 127 16.68 -14.52 -3.58
CA ARG A 127 18.11 -14.71 -3.21
C ARG A 127 18.55 -13.78 -2.08
N ARG A 128 17.79 -12.70 -1.82
CA ARG A 128 18.06 -11.72 -0.75
C ARG A 128 17.03 -11.76 0.38
N LYS A 129 16.16 -12.78 0.38
CA LYS A 129 15.09 -12.97 1.38
C LYS A 129 14.10 -11.79 1.45
N VAL A 130 13.88 -11.11 0.32
CA VAL A 130 12.92 -10.02 0.15
C VAL A 130 11.67 -10.55 -0.53
N ALA A 131 10.51 -10.26 0.02
CA ALA A 131 9.23 -10.68 -0.53
C ALA A 131 8.84 -9.84 -1.76
N VAL A 132 8.12 -10.45 -2.70
CA VAL A 132 7.68 -9.81 -3.93
C VAL A 132 6.16 -9.86 -4.06
N GLN A 133 5.57 -8.71 -4.33
CA GLN A 133 4.19 -8.57 -4.77
C GLN A 133 4.18 -8.40 -6.29
N GLY A 134 3.34 -9.19 -6.96
CA GLY A 134 2.99 -8.96 -8.37
C GLY A 134 1.59 -8.41 -8.50
N GLU A 135 1.17 -8.03 -9.71
CA GLU A 135 -0.17 -7.53 -10.00
C GLU A 135 -0.72 -8.12 -11.30
N VAL A 136 -1.98 -8.54 -11.26
CA VAL A 136 -2.76 -8.97 -12.43
C VAL A 136 -4.11 -8.27 -12.45
N GLY A 137 -4.49 -7.75 -13.62
CA GLY A 137 -5.55 -6.77 -13.76
C GLY A 137 -4.98 -5.36 -13.62
N ALA A 138 -5.69 -4.37 -14.11
CA ALA A 138 -5.25 -2.97 -14.03
C ALA A 138 -6.16 -2.18 -13.10
N LEU A 139 -5.57 -1.55 -12.10
CA LEU A 139 -6.28 -0.53 -11.33
C LEU A 139 -6.44 0.72 -12.20
N VAL A 140 -7.70 1.12 -12.38
CA VAL A 140 -8.01 2.27 -13.21
C VAL A 140 -7.62 3.55 -12.49
N PRO A 141 -6.70 4.37 -13.06
CA PRO A 141 -6.44 5.69 -12.52
C PRO A 141 -7.70 6.53 -12.64
N MET A 142 -8.01 7.29 -11.62
CA MET A 142 -9.20 8.14 -11.54
C MET A 142 -9.32 9.19 -12.65
N ARG A 143 -8.19 9.61 -13.25
CA ARG A 143 -8.16 10.52 -14.40
C ARG A 143 -8.55 9.83 -15.71
N ALA A 144 -8.71 8.51 -15.70
CA ALA A 144 -9.21 7.77 -16.84
C ALA A 144 -10.70 8.09 -17.04
N GLY A 145 -11.09 8.39 -18.26
CA GLY A 145 -12.48 8.75 -18.59
C GLY A 145 -13.49 7.64 -18.27
N LYS A 146 -14.78 8.00 -18.19
CA LYS A 146 -15.90 7.10 -17.80
C LYS A 146 -15.91 5.75 -18.53
N LYS A 147 -15.47 5.69 -19.79
CA LYS A 147 -15.40 4.44 -20.58
C LYS A 147 -14.40 3.43 -20.01
N LEU A 148 -13.26 3.90 -19.50
CA LEU A 148 -12.23 3.02 -18.91
C LEU A 148 -12.66 2.52 -17.52
N LEU A 149 -13.40 3.33 -16.75
CA LEU A 149 -13.95 2.97 -15.44
C LEU A 149 -15.02 1.86 -15.53
N ALA A 150 -15.69 1.73 -16.68
CA ALA A 150 -16.72 0.71 -16.94
C ALA A 150 -16.17 -0.58 -17.56
N ALA A 151 -14.87 -0.64 -17.88
CA ALA A 151 -14.28 -1.77 -18.58
C ALA A 151 -14.04 -2.95 -17.63
N LYS A 152 -14.93 -3.94 -17.66
CA LYS A 152 -14.78 -5.22 -16.91
C LYS A 152 -13.46 -5.94 -17.24
N ASN A 153 -12.85 -5.67 -18.39
CA ASN A 153 -11.60 -6.27 -18.83
C ASN A 153 -10.35 -5.84 -18.03
N LEU A 154 -10.50 -4.82 -17.15
CA LEU A 154 -9.43 -4.37 -16.27
C LEU A 154 -9.40 -5.12 -14.92
N MET A 155 -10.48 -5.80 -14.58
CA MET A 155 -10.54 -6.59 -13.34
C MET A 155 -9.70 -7.86 -13.48
N THR A 156 -9.14 -8.31 -12.37
CA THR A 156 -8.35 -9.56 -12.30
C THR A 156 -9.20 -10.76 -12.72
N ASP A 157 -8.74 -11.48 -13.73
CA ASP A 157 -9.32 -12.77 -14.12
C ASP A 157 -8.77 -13.88 -13.20
N PRO A 158 -9.61 -14.74 -12.61
CA PRO A 158 -9.18 -15.76 -11.65
C PRO A 158 -8.23 -16.83 -12.25
N GLU A 159 -8.40 -17.19 -13.53
CA GLU A 159 -7.49 -18.17 -14.18
C GLU A 159 -6.14 -17.53 -14.51
N GLN A 160 -6.15 -16.28 -14.98
CA GLN A 160 -4.91 -15.54 -15.18
C GLN A 160 -4.16 -15.34 -13.87
N ALA A 161 -4.85 -15.02 -12.77
CA ALA A 161 -4.26 -14.90 -11.43
C ALA A 161 -3.57 -16.21 -10.99
N LYS A 162 -4.24 -17.37 -11.16
CA LYS A 162 -3.68 -18.68 -10.87
C LYS A 162 -2.43 -18.96 -11.68
N LYS A 163 -2.50 -18.75 -13.00
CA LYS A 163 -1.38 -18.96 -13.93
C LYS A 163 -0.20 -18.04 -13.62
N PHE A 164 -0.49 -16.77 -13.33
CA PHE A 164 0.54 -15.77 -12.98
C PHE A 164 1.30 -16.17 -11.71
N VAL A 165 0.60 -16.50 -10.64
CA VAL A 165 1.22 -16.90 -9.37
C VAL A 165 2.07 -18.15 -9.55
N HIS A 166 1.57 -19.16 -10.27
CA HIS A 166 2.31 -20.39 -10.54
C HIS A 166 3.59 -20.15 -11.34
N LEU A 167 3.55 -19.28 -12.36
CA LEU A 167 4.69 -19.04 -13.25
C LEU A 167 5.71 -18.05 -12.69
N THR A 168 5.31 -17.17 -11.79
CA THR A 168 6.18 -16.12 -11.26
C THR A 168 6.75 -16.44 -9.88
N GLY A 169 6.00 -17.17 -9.04
CA GLY A 169 6.40 -17.47 -7.67
C GLY A 169 6.33 -16.24 -6.73
N VAL A 170 5.46 -15.27 -7.00
CA VAL A 170 5.27 -14.10 -6.10
C VAL A 170 4.73 -14.51 -4.73
N ASP A 171 5.08 -13.74 -3.70
CA ASP A 171 4.68 -13.99 -2.31
C ASP A 171 3.30 -13.42 -1.98
N SER A 172 2.84 -12.41 -2.74
CA SER A 172 1.50 -11.83 -2.65
C SER A 172 1.05 -11.30 -4.00
N LEU A 173 -0.26 -11.16 -4.18
CA LEU A 173 -0.86 -10.73 -5.44
C LEU A 173 -1.75 -9.52 -5.24
N GLY A 174 -1.43 -8.41 -5.90
CA GLY A 174 -2.30 -7.27 -6.10
C GLY A 174 -3.43 -7.62 -7.05
N VAL A 175 -4.67 -7.34 -6.65
CA VAL A 175 -5.87 -7.69 -7.41
C VAL A 175 -6.77 -6.50 -7.67
N ALA A 176 -7.27 -6.38 -8.90
CA ALA A 176 -8.26 -5.40 -9.31
C ALA A 176 -9.66 -6.01 -9.20
N VAL A 177 -10.40 -5.63 -8.16
CA VAL A 177 -11.74 -6.17 -7.85
C VAL A 177 -12.77 -5.07 -7.60
N GLY A 178 -12.61 -3.92 -8.27
CA GLY A 178 -13.56 -2.79 -8.22
C GLY A 178 -13.15 -1.62 -7.33
N THR A 179 -12.05 -1.70 -6.62
CA THR A 179 -11.43 -0.55 -5.95
C THR A 179 -10.75 0.38 -6.96
N LEU A 180 -10.57 1.65 -6.57
CA LEU A 180 -10.09 2.70 -7.46
C LEU A 180 -9.02 3.55 -6.77
N HIS A 181 -8.07 4.09 -7.54
CA HIS A 181 -7.07 5.03 -7.04
C HIS A 181 -7.52 6.49 -7.20
N GLY A 182 -7.42 7.28 -6.14
CA GLY A 182 -7.58 8.75 -6.19
C GLY A 182 -8.70 9.32 -5.32
N PRO A 183 -8.90 10.67 -5.33
CA PRO A 183 -9.85 11.36 -4.45
C PRO A 183 -11.30 11.10 -4.83
N MET A 184 -12.08 10.59 -3.90
CA MET A 184 -13.44 10.09 -4.07
C MET A 184 -14.50 11.13 -4.44
N LYS A 185 -14.23 12.42 -4.21
CA LYS A 185 -15.16 13.51 -4.56
C LYS A 185 -15.52 13.60 -6.06
N ILE A 186 -14.71 12.96 -6.90
CA ILE A 186 -14.92 12.93 -8.36
C ILE A 186 -15.89 11.80 -8.75
N PHE A 187 -16.12 10.81 -7.88
CA PHE A 187 -17.01 9.69 -8.16
C PHE A 187 -18.38 9.89 -7.50
N LYS A 188 -19.42 9.84 -8.29
CA LYS A 188 -20.81 9.81 -7.79
C LYS A 188 -21.15 8.49 -7.08
N ARG A 189 -20.27 7.51 -7.07
CA ARG A 189 -20.43 6.20 -6.42
C ARG A 189 -19.17 5.82 -5.68
N LEU A 190 -19.32 5.29 -4.47
CA LEU A 190 -18.24 4.66 -3.71
C LEU A 190 -17.74 3.43 -4.47
N PRO A 191 -16.40 3.17 -4.49
CA PRO A 191 -15.89 1.94 -5.03
C PRO A 191 -16.47 0.75 -4.26
N LYS A 192 -16.95 -0.25 -5.00
CA LYS A 192 -17.51 -1.48 -4.42
C LYS A 192 -16.61 -2.64 -4.76
N ILE A 193 -16.28 -3.45 -3.77
CA ILE A 193 -15.56 -4.70 -3.96
C ILE A 193 -16.49 -5.72 -4.64
N ASP A 194 -16.03 -6.30 -5.74
CA ASP A 194 -16.64 -7.47 -6.36
C ASP A 194 -16.26 -8.71 -5.55
N PHE A 195 -17.08 -9.07 -4.58
CA PHE A 195 -16.83 -10.18 -3.67
C PHE A 195 -16.95 -11.54 -4.34
N GLU A 196 -17.75 -11.68 -5.39
CA GLU A 196 -17.85 -12.92 -6.15
C GLU A 196 -16.52 -13.20 -6.85
N ARG A 197 -16.01 -12.22 -7.60
CA ARG A 197 -14.71 -12.29 -8.25
C ARG A 197 -13.57 -12.52 -7.23
N LEU A 198 -13.59 -11.79 -6.11
CA LEU A 198 -12.58 -11.95 -5.06
C LEU A 198 -12.60 -13.37 -4.48
N SER A 199 -13.79 -13.94 -4.26
CA SER A 199 -13.96 -15.34 -3.83
C SER A 199 -13.37 -16.31 -4.84
N ASP A 200 -13.64 -16.10 -6.13
CA ASP A 200 -13.15 -16.99 -7.19
C ASP A 200 -11.63 -16.92 -7.36
N ILE A 201 -11.05 -15.72 -7.24
CA ILE A 201 -9.59 -15.55 -7.17
C ILE A 201 -9.04 -16.33 -5.96
N HIS A 202 -9.59 -16.12 -4.77
CA HIS A 202 -9.12 -16.78 -3.54
C HIS A 202 -9.19 -18.30 -3.57
N LYS A 203 -10.22 -18.88 -4.22
CA LYS A 203 -10.30 -20.33 -4.43
C LYS A 203 -9.14 -20.87 -5.27
N LYS A 204 -8.65 -20.10 -6.24
CA LYS A 204 -7.61 -20.50 -7.19
C LYS A 204 -6.19 -20.11 -6.78
N VAL A 205 -6.06 -19.02 -6.03
CA VAL A 205 -4.79 -18.44 -5.59
C VAL A 205 -4.64 -18.63 -4.09
N LYS A 206 -3.66 -19.42 -3.66
CA LYS A 206 -3.44 -19.78 -2.26
C LYS A 206 -2.31 -19.00 -1.59
N ILE A 207 -2.15 -17.73 -2.00
CA ILE A 207 -1.22 -16.77 -1.40
C ILE A 207 -1.98 -15.52 -0.94
N PRO A 208 -1.38 -14.66 -0.08
CA PRO A 208 -1.97 -13.40 0.35
C PRO A 208 -2.38 -12.52 -0.84
N LEU A 209 -3.59 -11.98 -0.80
CA LEU A 209 -4.06 -10.97 -1.74
C LEU A 209 -3.85 -9.57 -1.16
N VAL A 210 -3.57 -8.60 -2.02
CA VAL A 210 -3.40 -7.19 -1.67
C VAL A 210 -4.46 -6.37 -2.39
N LEU A 211 -5.15 -5.53 -1.61
CA LEU A 211 -6.19 -4.64 -2.12
C LEU A 211 -5.67 -3.21 -2.17
N HIS A 212 -5.32 -2.75 -3.38
CA HIS A 212 -5.02 -1.35 -3.62
C HIS A 212 -6.29 -0.49 -3.63
N GLY A 213 -6.15 0.83 -3.41
CA GLY A 213 -7.28 1.76 -3.42
C GLY A 213 -8.27 1.56 -2.29
N GLY A 214 -7.79 1.19 -1.10
CA GLY A 214 -8.62 0.99 0.09
C GLY A 214 -9.18 2.27 0.72
N SER A 215 -8.63 3.45 0.35
CA SER A 215 -9.17 4.74 0.78
C SER A 215 -10.63 4.90 0.35
N GLY A 216 -11.51 5.18 1.34
CA GLY A 216 -12.94 5.39 1.13
C GLY A 216 -13.77 4.14 0.89
N VAL A 217 -13.18 2.97 0.89
CA VAL A 217 -13.94 1.72 0.95
C VAL A 217 -14.51 1.56 2.37
N PRO A 218 -15.80 1.18 2.53
CA PRO A 218 -16.39 0.94 3.84
C PRO A 218 -15.57 -0.07 4.67
N VAL A 219 -15.35 0.23 5.94
CA VAL A 219 -14.57 -0.65 6.85
C VAL A 219 -15.14 -2.06 6.89
N ALA A 220 -16.47 -2.20 6.88
CA ALA A 220 -17.14 -3.50 6.86
C ALA A 220 -16.77 -4.33 5.62
N ASP A 221 -16.66 -3.67 4.45
CA ASP A 221 -16.29 -4.34 3.20
C ASP A 221 -14.80 -4.74 3.21
N LEU A 222 -13.92 -3.89 3.75
CA LEU A 222 -12.51 -4.24 3.92
C LEU A 222 -12.35 -5.46 4.84
N LYS A 223 -13.02 -5.46 6.00
CA LYS A 223 -13.01 -6.62 6.92
C LYS A 223 -13.59 -7.88 6.27
N LYS A 224 -14.66 -7.73 5.50
CA LYS A 224 -15.23 -8.86 4.75
C LYS A 224 -14.23 -9.41 3.73
N ALA A 225 -13.44 -8.56 3.07
CA ALA A 225 -12.43 -8.97 2.10
C ALA A 225 -11.33 -9.86 2.72
N ALA A 226 -11.01 -9.69 4.00
CA ALA A 226 -10.04 -10.55 4.70
C ALA A 226 -10.47 -12.02 4.69
N LYS A 227 -11.78 -12.31 4.74
CA LYS A 227 -12.32 -13.67 4.64
C LYS A 227 -12.10 -14.32 3.28
N PHE A 228 -11.78 -13.52 2.29
CA PHE A 228 -11.47 -13.95 0.92
C PHE A 228 -9.99 -13.80 0.57
N GLY A 229 -9.10 -13.92 1.58
CA GLY A 229 -7.66 -13.98 1.39
C GLY A 229 -6.96 -12.63 1.22
N VAL A 230 -7.67 -11.50 1.32
CA VAL A 230 -7.02 -10.19 1.40
C VAL A 230 -6.28 -10.07 2.72
N ALA A 231 -4.97 -9.90 2.64
CA ALA A 231 -4.08 -9.78 3.80
C ALA A 231 -3.57 -8.34 4.00
N VAL A 232 -3.58 -7.52 2.94
CA VAL A 232 -3.11 -6.13 2.98
C VAL A 232 -4.12 -5.22 2.31
N VAL A 233 -4.35 -4.06 2.90
CA VAL A 233 -5.09 -2.95 2.30
C VAL A 233 -4.22 -1.71 2.28
N ASN A 234 -4.14 -1.07 1.10
CA ASN A 234 -3.33 0.13 0.87
C ASN A 234 -4.16 1.39 1.03
N ILE A 235 -3.69 2.31 1.88
CA ILE A 235 -4.32 3.58 2.21
C ILE A 235 -3.38 4.73 1.83
N ASP A 236 -3.74 5.49 0.80
CA ASP A 236 -2.98 6.66 0.32
C ASP A 236 -3.82 7.93 0.35
N THR A 237 -4.91 7.96 -0.43
CA THR A 237 -5.70 9.17 -0.70
C THR A 237 -6.26 9.81 0.56
N GLU A 238 -6.76 9.02 1.52
CA GLU A 238 -7.27 9.55 2.79
C GLU A 238 -6.20 10.34 3.54
N LEU A 239 -4.97 9.77 3.62
CA LEU A 239 -3.87 10.41 4.33
C LEU A 239 -3.42 11.70 3.63
N ARG A 240 -3.34 11.70 2.29
CA ARG A 240 -3.00 12.90 1.51
C ARG A 240 -4.03 14.00 1.67
N LEU A 241 -5.33 13.66 1.65
CA LEU A 241 -6.40 14.63 1.82
C LEU A 241 -6.39 15.22 3.23
N ALA A 242 -6.19 14.39 4.26
CA ALA A 242 -6.04 14.84 5.64
C ALA A 242 -4.83 15.77 5.81
N TYR A 243 -3.69 15.41 5.22
CA TYR A 243 -2.48 16.23 5.22
C TYR A 243 -2.73 17.63 4.65
N LEU A 244 -3.27 17.69 3.42
CA LEU A 244 -3.53 18.96 2.76
C LEU A 244 -4.60 19.80 3.47
N ALA A 245 -5.61 19.16 4.06
CA ALA A 245 -6.64 19.86 4.81
C ALA A 245 -6.06 20.47 6.10
N ALA A 246 -5.31 19.69 6.87
CA ALA A 246 -4.66 20.15 8.10
C ALA A 246 -3.66 21.28 7.82
N LEU A 247 -2.84 21.13 6.78
CA LEU A 247 -1.86 22.15 6.38
C LEU A 247 -2.53 23.47 5.98
N ARG A 248 -3.59 23.40 5.15
CA ARG A 248 -4.35 24.61 4.76
C ARG A 248 -4.96 25.30 5.96
N TRP A 249 -5.49 24.52 6.91
CA TRP A 249 -6.07 25.04 8.16
C TRP A 249 -5.02 25.77 9.00
N GLU A 250 -3.86 25.15 9.24
CA GLU A 250 -2.80 25.76 10.05
C GLU A 250 -2.23 27.03 9.39
N LEU A 251 -2.00 27.03 8.08
CA LEU A 251 -1.56 28.22 7.33
C LEU A 251 -2.59 29.37 7.41
N ALA A 252 -3.88 29.05 7.32
CA ALA A 252 -4.93 30.04 7.43
C ALA A 252 -5.06 30.62 8.86
N ARG A 253 -4.84 29.79 9.88
CA ARG A 253 -4.94 30.16 11.30
C ARG A 253 -3.73 30.95 11.79
N GLN A 254 -2.54 30.60 11.30
CA GLN A 254 -1.25 31.14 11.76
C GLN A 254 -0.57 32.00 10.70
N LYS A 255 -1.27 33.00 10.17
CA LYS A 255 -0.84 33.83 9.02
C LYS A 255 0.50 34.56 9.21
N LYS A 256 0.91 34.82 10.46
CA LYS A 256 2.16 35.53 10.78
C LYS A 256 3.29 34.60 11.20
N GLU A 257 2.98 33.29 11.32
CA GLU A 257 4.01 32.33 11.70
C GLU A 257 4.95 32.06 10.52
N TYR A 258 6.22 32.10 10.78
CA TYR A 258 7.27 31.86 9.80
C TYR A 258 8.09 30.59 10.10
N ASP A 259 7.94 30.00 11.29
CA ASP A 259 8.62 28.75 11.62
C ASP A 259 7.82 27.54 11.11
N PRO A 260 8.33 26.82 10.11
CA PRO A 260 7.63 25.64 9.57
C PRO A 260 7.32 24.58 10.63
N ARG A 261 8.15 24.46 11.68
CA ARG A 261 7.92 23.47 12.76
C ARG A 261 6.65 23.74 13.53
N VAL A 262 6.31 25.02 13.75
CA VAL A 262 5.06 25.43 14.42
C VAL A 262 3.84 25.12 13.56
N ILE A 263 3.98 25.24 12.23
CA ILE A 263 2.92 24.91 11.26
C ILE A 263 2.75 23.39 11.10
N PHE A 264 3.85 22.65 10.95
CA PHE A 264 3.78 21.22 10.65
C PHE A 264 3.54 20.32 11.87
N ALA A 265 3.93 20.72 13.08
CA ALA A 265 3.71 19.91 14.27
C ALA A 265 2.22 19.56 14.52
N PRO A 266 1.25 20.50 14.41
CA PRO A 266 -0.18 20.17 14.45
C PRO A 266 -0.63 19.26 13.31
N VAL A 267 -0.08 19.43 12.10
CA VAL A 267 -0.39 18.57 10.95
C VAL A 267 -0.02 17.11 11.25
N VAL A 268 1.18 16.87 11.80
CA VAL A 268 1.60 15.51 12.21
C VAL A 268 0.64 14.92 13.25
N LYS A 269 0.14 15.71 14.20
CA LYS A 269 -0.84 15.24 15.20
C LYS A 269 -2.15 14.80 14.54
N VAL A 270 -2.68 15.60 13.61
CA VAL A 270 -3.90 15.25 12.86
C VAL A 270 -3.70 13.96 12.06
N LEU A 271 -2.60 13.84 11.33
CA LEU A 271 -2.29 12.64 10.58
C LEU A 271 -2.15 11.41 11.47
N THR A 272 -1.52 11.56 12.65
CA THR A 272 -1.41 10.48 13.63
C THR A 272 -2.79 9.96 14.04
N VAL A 273 -3.75 10.87 14.32
CA VAL A 273 -5.13 10.49 14.66
C VAL A 273 -5.81 9.76 13.51
N VAL A 274 -5.69 10.26 12.29
CA VAL A 274 -6.29 9.61 11.10
C VAL A 274 -5.78 8.18 10.91
N VAL A 275 -4.47 7.98 11.08
CA VAL A 275 -3.86 6.64 10.99
C VAL A 275 -4.32 5.75 12.15
N GLU A 276 -4.37 6.27 13.40
CA GLU A 276 -4.87 5.53 14.57
C GLU A 276 -6.31 5.05 14.37
N GLU A 277 -7.20 5.93 13.93
CA GLU A 277 -8.60 5.61 13.68
C GLU A 277 -8.74 4.51 12.64
N LYS A 278 -7.99 4.60 11.54
CA LYS A 278 -8.01 3.57 10.50
C LYS A 278 -7.48 2.22 11.02
N LEU A 279 -6.38 2.22 11.77
CA LEU A 279 -5.82 1.00 12.35
C LEU A 279 -6.81 0.36 13.33
N ARG A 280 -7.40 1.13 14.26
CA ARG A 280 -8.41 0.62 15.20
C ARG A 280 -9.65 0.08 14.49
N ALA A 281 -10.16 0.84 13.51
CA ALA A 281 -11.34 0.43 12.76
C ALA A 281 -11.15 -0.90 12.02
N LEU A 282 -9.96 -1.20 11.53
CA LEU A 282 -9.68 -2.43 10.77
C LEU A 282 -9.25 -3.62 11.65
N GLN A 283 -8.91 -3.41 12.94
CA GLN A 283 -8.53 -4.48 13.86
C GLN A 283 -9.69 -4.98 14.73
N ASN A 284 -10.68 -4.13 15.04
CA ASN A 284 -11.90 -4.50 15.76
C ASN A 284 -12.89 -5.19 14.83
#